data_ca5fda7ca29fea6acc2b6ba3fedbd9ed
#
_entry.id   ca5fda7ca29fea6acc2b6ba3fedbd9ed
#
_cell.length_a   1.000
_cell.length_b   1.000
_cell.length_c   1.000
_cell.angle_alpha   90.00
_cell.angle_beta   90.00
_cell.angle_gamma   90.00
#
_symmetry.space_group_name_H-M   'P 1'
#
loop_
_entity.id
_entity.type
_entity.pdbx_description
1 polymer ?
#
loop_
_entity_poly.entity_id
_entity_poly.type
_entity_poly.pdbx_seq_one_letter_code
_entity_poly.pdbx_strand_id
1 'polypeptide(L)'
;MTIHLTDTLTLRHGAQLTSRIAMAPMQTHSGKRGGFVSEDTIRYYQARSQAASLLISEFHYVSENGGPAYVPGYPEQLGAYSDQHLEGLTRLAQALKKDGNKAILQIHHGGRAAVGRAVSGEDVVAPSAIDFSFLDYPIRELTHEEIVEIIADFGRATKRAIQAGFDGVEIHGANHYLIQQFFSALSNHRTDDWGGSLEKRMAFPLAVVREAKRVVAEEGPENFIIGYRISPEEIHGDAIGYTYKESTQLIAQVVKEELDYIHLSLWAGYSSGPSDTDKSYAQLFKEVLDESTNQADDCWGCLLARRGSGCG
;
A
#
# COMPACT_ATOMS: atom_id res chain seq x y z
N MET A 1 0.27 31.72 1.93
CA MET A 1 -1.19 31.47 1.88
C MET A 1 -1.57 30.51 3.00
N THR A 2 -2.72 30.71 3.63
CA THR A 2 -3.24 29.72 4.58
C THR A 2 -3.90 28.60 3.78
N ILE A 3 -3.47 27.35 3.99
CA ILE A 3 -4.03 26.15 3.33
C ILE A 3 -5.23 25.66 4.14
N HIS A 4 -6.37 25.46 3.46
CA HIS A 4 -7.58 24.90 4.06
C HIS A 4 -7.83 23.47 3.56
N LEU A 5 -8.46 22.62 4.38
CA LEU A 5 -8.81 21.25 4.00
C LEU A 5 -9.78 21.18 2.80
N THR A 6 -10.54 22.25 2.60
CA THR A 6 -11.50 22.39 1.49
C THR A 6 -10.88 22.92 0.19
N ASP A 7 -9.58 23.28 0.20
CA ASP A 7 -8.92 23.75 -1.00
C ASP A 7 -8.74 22.60 -2.00
N THR A 8 -8.89 22.92 -3.27
CA THR A 8 -8.60 21.96 -4.34
C THR A 8 -7.11 21.62 -4.37
N LEU A 9 -6.78 20.45 -4.87
CA LEU A 9 -5.41 19.98 -5.04
C LEU A 9 -5.27 19.35 -6.43
N THR A 10 -4.25 19.75 -7.18
CA THR A 10 -3.84 19.05 -8.39
C THR A 10 -2.69 18.11 -8.04
N LEU A 11 -2.84 16.83 -8.34
CA LEU A 11 -1.76 15.87 -8.19
C LEU A 11 -0.77 15.98 -9.37
N ARG A 12 0.40 15.35 -9.22
CA ARG A 12 1.52 15.47 -10.16
C ARG A 12 1.13 15.23 -11.63
N HIS A 13 0.35 14.20 -11.90
CA HIS A 13 -0.08 13.83 -13.25
C HIS A 13 -1.41 14.47 -13.67
N GLY A 14 -1.78 15.58 -13.03
CA GLY A 14 -2.92 16.43 -13.43
C GLY A 14 -4.27 15.99 -12.88
N ALA A 15 -4.34 14.93 -12.05
CA ALA A 15 -5.59 14.54 -11.40
C ALA A 15 -6.04 15.62 -10.42
N GLN A 16 -7.30 16.08 -10.54
CA GLN A 16 -7.89 17.13 -9.71
C GLN A 16 -8.63 16.52 -8.52
N LEU A 17 -8.32 16.99 -7.32
CA LEU A 17 -9.04 16.69 -6.09
C LEU A 17 -9.83 17.92 -5.64
N THR A 18 -11.09 17.74 -5.28
CA THR A 18 -11.99 18.83 -4.86
C THR A 18 -11.75 19.29 -3.43
N SER A 19 -10.93 18.56 -2.68
CA SER A 19 -10.49 18.90 -1.32
C SER A 19 -9.16 18.21 -1.00
N ARG A 20 -8.55 18.56 0.14
CA ARG A 20 -7.34 17.94 0.66
C ARG A 20 -7.62 16.77 1.62
N ILE A 21 -8.83 16.25 1.58
CA ILE A 21 -9.26 15.14 2.45
C ILE A 21 -9.22 13.83 1.66
N ALA A 22 -8.55 12.83 2.22
CA ALA A 22 -8.55 11.48 1.71
C ALA A 22 -9.12 10.51 2.74
N MET A 23 -9.85 9.48 2.29
CA MET A 23 -10.26 8.36 3.12
C MET A 23 -9.18 7.28 3.05
N ALA A 24 -8.57 6.98 4.20
CA ALA A 24 -7.57 5.93 4.30
C ALA A 24 -8.20 4.53 4.11
N PRO A 25 -7.43 3.56 3.60
CA PRO A 25 -7.88 2.18 3.44
C PRO A 25 -8.13 1.54 4.81
N MET A 26 -9.27 0.87 4.93
CA MET A 26 -9.63 0.08 6.11
C MET A 26 -10.21 -1.26 5.68
N GLN A 27 -9.65 -2.34 6.20
CA GLN A 27 -10.16 -3.69 5.95
C GLN A 27 -11.58 -3.83 6.53
N THR A 28 -12.52 -4.21 5.68
CA THR A 28 -13.95 -4.28 6.05
C THR A 28 -14.41 -5.67 6.42
N HIS A 29 -13.67 -6.71 6.00
CA HIS A 29 -14.09 -8.13 6.12
C HIS A 29 -15.47 -8.39 5.52
N SER A 30 -15.82 -7.69 4.47
CA SER A 30 -17.14 -7.78 3.83
C SER A 30 -17.12 -8.47 2.47
N GLY A 31 -15.95 -8.95 2.02
CA GLY A 31 -15.81 -9.69 0.77
C GLY A 31 -16.46 -11.08 0.81
N LYS A 32 -16.38 -11.78 -0.31
CA LYS A 32 -16.75 -13.19 -0.45
C LYS A 32 -15.49 -14.04 -0.53
N ARG A 33 -15.63 -15.34 -0.22
CA ARG A 33 -14.54 -16.32 -0.35
C ARG A 33 -13.89 -16.23 -1.74
N GLY A 34 -12.55 -16.29 -1.76
CA GLY A 34 -11.76 -16.11 -2.97
C GLY A 34 -11.50 -14.64 -3.34
N GLY A 35 -11.77 -13.71 -2.43
CA GLY A 35 -11.45 -12.29 -2.63
C GLY A 35 -12.48 -11.50 -3.45
N PHE A 36 -13.66 -12.06 -3.69
CA PHE A 36 -14.69 -11.39 -4.50
C PHE A 36 -15.41 -10.29 -3.74
N VAL A 37 -15.70 -9.19 -4.42
CA VAL A 37 -16.50 -8.08 -3.92
C VAL A 37 -17.95 -8.54 -3.63
N SER A 38 -18.48 -8.18 -2.47
CA SER A 38 -19.86 -8.48 -2.06
C SER A 38 -20.79 -7.25 -2.18
N GLU A 39 -22.08 -7.47 -2.00
CA GLU A 39 -23.05 -6.36 -1.89
C GLU A 39 -22.81 -5.52 -0.61
N ASP A 40 -22.33 -6.15 0.47
CA ASP A 40 -21.98 -5.44 1.70
C ASP A 40 -20.79 -4.52 1.50
N THR A 41 -19.76 -4.98 0.77
CA THR A 41 -18.62 -4.15 0.34
C THR A 41 -19.11 -2.95 -0.46
N ILE A 42 -19.95 -3.16 -1.45
CA ILE A 42 -20.50 -2.07 -2.28
C ILE A 42 -21.27 -1.06 -1.41
N ARG A 43 -22.18 -1.54 -0.53
CA ARG A 43 -22.95 -0.66 0.37
C ARG A 43 -22.03 0.14 1.31
N TYR A 44 -20.99 -0.50 1.84
CA TYR A 44 -20.02 0.16 2.71
C TYR A 44 -19.37 1.37 2.03
N TYR A 45 -18.89 1.21 0.79
CA TYR A 45 -18.22 2.28 0.06
C TYR A 45 -19.19 3.32 -0.51
N GLN A 46 -20.38 2.92 -0.94
CA GLN A 46 -21.42 3.87 -1.34
C GLN A 46 -21.82 4.81 -0.20
N ALA A 47 -21.94 4.29 1.03
CA ALA A 47 -22.26 5.11 2.20
C ALA A 47 -21.15 6.12 2.57
N ARG A 48 -19.95 5.97 2.00
CA ARG A 48 -18.77 6.81 2.27
C ARG A 48 -18.33 7.64 1.07
N SER A 49 -19.03 7.58 -0.03
CA SER A 49 -18.66 8.26 -1.27
C SER A 49 -18.58 9.79 -1.14
N GLN A 50 -19.16 10.40 -0.09
CA GLN A 50 -19.04 11.83 0.20
C GLN A 50 -17.99 12.16 1.27
N ALA A 51 -17.25 11.18 1.78
CA ALA A 51 -16.35 11.39 2.92
C ALA A 51 -15.09 12.19 2.57
N ALA A 52 -14.62 12.12 1.32
CA ALA A 52 -13.35 12.72 0.89
C ALA A 52 -13.31 12.87 -0.64
N SER A 53 -12.37 13.62 -1.15
CA SER A 53 -12.12 13.75 -2.60
C SER A 53 -11.29 12.62 -3.19
N LEU A 54 -10.52 11.92 -2.35
CA LEU A 54 -9.74 10.73 -2.68
C LEU A 54 -10.16 9.60 -1.76
N LEU A 55 -10.69 8.52 -2.32
CA LEU A 55 -11.15 7.36 -1.55
C LEU A 55 -10.25 6.15 -1.88
N ILE A 56 -9.49 5.69 -0.88
CA ILE A 56 -8.63 4.52 -1.03
C ILE A 56 -9.40 3.31 -0.51
N SER A 57 -9.60 2.30 -1.36
CA SER A 57 -10.23 1.05 -0.95
C SER A 57 -9.36 0.28 0.05
N GLU A 58 -9.95 -0.65 0.78
CA GLU A 58 -9.17 -1.64 1.53
C GLU A 58 -8.20 -2.38 0.61
N PHE A 59 -7.16 -2.99 1.18
CA PHE A 59 -6.13 -3.66 0.40
C PHE A 59 -6.65 -4.95 -0.26
N HIS A 60 -6.25 -5.14 -1.51
CA HIS A 60 -6.58 -6.28 -2.36
C HIS A 60 -5.31 -7.08 -2.63
N TYR A 61 -5.30 -8.39 -2.36
CA TYR A 61 -4.11 -9.19 -2.65
C TYR A 61 -3.96 -9.45 -4.14
N VAL A 62 -2.73 -9.30 -4.62
CA VAL A 62 -2.38 -9.27 -6.06
C VAL A 62 -2.07 -10.64 -6.64
N SER A 63 -1.77 -11.63 -5.80
CA SER A 63 -1.47 -13.01 -6.18
C SER A 63 -2.18 -13.97 -5.22
N GLU A 64 -2.51 -15.16 -5.68
CA GLU A 64 -3.25 -16.13 -4.87
C GLU A 64 -2.50 -16.49 -3.58
N ASN A 65 -1.15 -16.58 -3.64
CA ASN A 65 -0.32 -16.81 -2.46
C ASN A 65 -0.13 -15.56 -1.57
N GLY A 66 -0.66 -14.41 -1.97
CA GLY A 66 -0.57 -13.15 -1.21
C GLY A 66 -1.70 -12.90 -0.23
N GLY A 67 -2.71 -13.76 -0.17
CA GLY A 67 -3.86 -13.57 0.71
C GLY A 67 -4.62 -14.84 1.02
N PRO A 68 -5.70 -14.72 1.83
CA PRO A 68 -6.04 -13.51 2.57
C PRO A 68 -5.09 -13.26 3.75
N ALA A 69 -4.75 -11.98 4.00
CA ALA A 69 -4.09 -11.55 5.22
C ALA A 69 -5.16 -11.46 6.31
N TYR A 70 -5.00 -12.26 7.31
CA TYR A 70 -6.05 -12.74 8.17
C TYR A 70 -6.25 -11.92 9.45
N VAL A 71 -7.53 -11.74 9.82
CA VAL A 71 -7.94 -11.62 11.22
C VAL A 71 -8.70 -12.88 11.57
N PRO A 72 -8.41 -13.58 12.69
CA PRO A 72 -9.08 -14.84 13.04
C PRO A 72 -10.61 -14.74 12.94
N GLY A 73 -11.23 -15.68 12.21
CA GLY A 73 -12.67 -15.72 12.00
C GLY A 73 -13.22 -14.94 10.78
N TYR A 74 -12.38 -14.24 10.02
CA TYR A 74 -12.81 -13.42 8.89
C TYR A 74 -11.92 -13.66 7.65
N PRO A 75 -12.23 -14.65 6.81
CA PRO A 75 -11.44 -14.95 5.61
C PRO A 75 -11.83 -14.12 4.38
N GLU A 76 -12.73 -13.16 4.52
CA GLU A 76 -13.33 -12.40 3.42
C GLU A 76 -12.57 -11.10 3.13
N GLN A 77 -11.27 -11.22 2.86
CA GLN A 77 -10.48 -10.14 2.32
C GLN A 77 -10.62 -10.08 0.80
N LEU A 78 -10.52 -8.87 0.23
CA LEU A 78 -10.66 -8.66 -1.22
C LEU A 78 -9.37 -8.99 -1.98
N GLY A 79 -9.51 -9.51 -3.21
CA GLY A 79 -8.44 -9.85 -4.12
C GLY A 79 -8.53 -9.11 -5.45
N ALA A 80 -7.37 -9.01 -6.12
CA ALA A 80 -7.23 -8.48 -7.48
C ALA A 80 -6.31 -9.36 -8.34
N TYR A 81 -6.16 -10.64 -7.97
CA TYR A 81 -5.17 -11.55 -8.56
C TYR A 81 -5.65 -12.25 -9.84
N SER A 82 -6.93 -12.16 -10.19
CA SER A 82 -7.52 -12.83 -11.34
C SER A 82 -8.48 -11.91 -12.09
N ASP A 83 -8.64 -12.10 -13.41
CA ASP A 83 -9.61 -11.37 -14.22
C ASP A 83 -11.06 -11.66 -13.82
N GLN A 84 -11.30 -12.75 -13.09
CA GLN A 84 -12.60 -13.05 -12.49
C GLN A 84 -13.06 -11.98 -11.47
N HIS A 85 -12.14 -11.17 -10.94
CA HIS A 85 -12.45 -10.07 -10.03
C HIS A 85 -12.93 -8.80 -10.75
N LEU A 86 -12.72 -8.66 -12.08
CA LEU A 86 -12.96 -7.42 -12.83
C LEU A 86 -14.38 -6.88 -12.67
N GLU A 87 -15.41 -7.73 -12.74
CA GLU A 87 -16.80 -7.29 -12.56
C GLU A 87 -17.00 -6.67 -11.16
N GLY A 88 -16.54 -7.33 -10.12
CA GLY A 88 -16.61 -6.83 -8.74
C GLY A 88 -15.83 -5.55 -8.52
N LEU A 89 -14.60 -5.49 -9.06
CA LEU A 89 -13.74 -4.31 -9.01
C LEU A 89 -14.37 -3.12 -9.75
N THR A 90 -15.00 -3.35 -10.90
CA THR A 90 -15.71 -2.30 -11.65
C THR A 90 -16.88 -1.72 -10.83
N ARG A 91 -17.67 -2.56 -10.20
CA ARG A 91 -18.76 -2.14 -9.31
C ARG A 91 -18.24 -1.38 -8.09
N LEU A 92 -17.09 -1.80 -7.56
CA LEU A 92 -16.44 -1.14 -6.43
C LEU A 92 -15.92 0.26 -6.83
N ALA A 93 -15.26 0.38 -7.98
CA ALA A 93 -14.82 1.67 -8.51
C ALA A 93 -16.00 2.64 -8.71
N GLN A 94 -17.11 2.16 -9.29
CA GLN A 94 -18.34 2.94 -9.45
C GLN A 94 -18.94 3.39 -8.10
N ALA A 95 -18.91 2.52 -7.10
CA ALA A 95 -19.41 2.83 -5.76
C ALA A 95 -18.61 3.94 -5.07
N LEU A 96 -17.28 3.88 -5.16
CA LEU A 96 -16.36 4.89 -4.64
C LEU A 96 -16.51 6.23 -5.38
N LYS A 97 -16.72 6.20 -6.70
CA LYS A 97 -16.79 7.39 -7.58
C LYS A 97 -18.19 8.01 -7.64
N LYS A 98 -19.17 7.45 -6.97
CA LYS A 98 -20.58 7.83 -7.08
C LYS A 98 -20.84 9.36 -6.95
N ASP A 99 -20.08 10.04 -6.11
CA ASP A 99 -20.24 11.47 -5.85
C ASP A 99 -19.08 12.33 -6.44
N GLY A 100 -18.40 11.81 -7.48
CA GLY A 100 -17.35 12.54 -8.21
C GLY A 100 -15.94 12.46 -7.61
N ASN A 101 -15.73 11.58 -6.64
CA ASN A 101 -14.44 11.37 -6.01
C ASN A 101 -13.47 10.59 -6.90
N LYS A 102 -12.18 10.65 -6.57
CA LYS A 102 -11.17 9.77 -7.11
C LYS A 102 -11.14 8.45 -6.33
N ALA A 103 -11.23 7.33 -7.04
CA ALA A 103 -11.20 5.97 -6.48
C ALA A 103 -9.82 5.35 -6.68
N ILE A 104 -9.18 4.93 -5.58
CA ILE A 104 -7.86 4.29 -5.57
C ILE A 104 -8.02 2.85 -5.10
N LEU A 105 -7.49 1.90 -5.87
CA LEU A 105 -7.38 0.51 -5.47
C LEU A 105 -6.08 0.32 -4.68
N GLN A 106 -6.15 -0.02 -3.39
CA GLN A 106 -4.94 -0.40 -2.66
C GLN A 106 -4.58 -1.86 -2.98
N ILE A 107 -3.36 -2.08 -3.48
CA ILE A 107 -2.83 -3.38 -3.90
C ILE A 107 -1.73 -3.84 -2.94
N HIS A 108 -1.75 -5.12 -2.55
CA HIS A 108 -0.80 -5.67 -1.60
C HIS A 108 -0.53 -7.17 -1.79
N HIS A 109 0.46 -7.65 -1.07
CA HIS A 109 0.73 -9.07 -0.87
C HIS A 109 1.00 -9.29 0.63
N GLY A 110 0.27 -10.21 1.27
CA GLY A 110 0.36 -10.44 2.71
C GLY A 110 1.72 -10.96 3.19
N GLY A 111 2.44 -11.69 2.35
CA GLY A 111 3.67 -12.36 2.76
C GLY A 111 3.41 -13.29 3.93
N ARG A 112 4.27 -13.23 4.99
CA ARG A 112 4.06 -14.04 6.20
C ARG A 112 2.71 -13.83 6.89
N ALA A 113 2.04 -12.72 6.61
CA ALA A 113 0.72 -12.45 7.18
C ALA A 113 -0.45 -13.00 6.34
N ALA A 114 -0.18 -13.76 5.27
CA ALA A 114 -1.22 -14.45 4.48
C ALA A 114 -1.75 -15.70 5.22
N VAL A 115 -2.28 -15.51 6.42
CA VAL A 115 -2.67 -16.57 7.38
C VAL A 115 -3.80 -17.44 6.83
N GLY A 116 -4.65 -16.92 5.95
CA GLY A 116 -5.68 -17.71 5.30
C GLY A 116 -5.15 -18.91 4.54
N ARG A 117 -3.93 -18.81 3.99
CA ARG A 117 -3.23 -19.94 3.36
C ARG A 117 -2.83 -21.01 4.37
N ALA A 118 -2.25 -20.61 5.51
CA ALA A 118 -1.92 -21.55 6.58
C ALA A 118 -3.17 -22.31 7.06
N VAL A 119 -4.30 -21.62 7.24
CA VAL A 119 -5.59 -22.22 7.61
C VAL A 119 -6.10 -23.21 6.53
N SER A 120 -5.81 -22.94 5.25
CA SER A 120 -6.16 -23.83 4.14
C SER A 120 -5.12 -24.95 3.90
N GLY A 121 -4.05 -25.01 4.69
CA GLY A 121 -2.98 -25.99 4.54
C GLY A 121 -2.04 -25.71 3.36
N GLU A 122 -1.98 -24.48 2.92
CA GLU A 122 -1.15 -24.02 1.80
C GLU A 122 0.09 -23.26 2.30
N ASP A 123 1.13 -23.19 1.48
CA ASP A 123 2.37 -22.48 1.81
C ASP A 123 2.14 -20.99 2.11
N VAL A 124 2.69 -20.52 3.21
CA VAL A 124 2.87 -19.10 3.51
C VAL A 124 4.30 -18.69 3.15
N VAL A 125 4.45 -17.63 2.36
CA VAL A 125 5.73 -17.21 1.82
C VAL A 125 6.18 -15.86 2.36
N ALA A 126 7.50 -15.67 2.47
CA ALA A 126 8.12 -14.42 2.92
C ALA A 126 9.52 -14.25 2.28
N PRO A 127 10.18 -13.09 2.47
CA PRO A 127 11.55 -12.91 2.00
C PRO A 127 12.53 -13.94 2.55
N SER A 128 12.32 -14.36 3.81
CA SER A 128 13.15 -15.37 4.48
C SER A 128 12.29 -16.27 5.38
N ALA A 129 12.69 -17.54 5.50
CA ALA A 129 12.06 -18.54 6.37
C ALA A 129 12.48 -18.31 7.83
N ILE A 130 11.90 -17.31 8.48
CA ILE A 130 12.21 -16.96 9.88
C ILE A 130 11.10 -17.49 10.77
N ASP A 131 11.47 -18.21 11.82
CA ASP A 131 10.55 -18.64 12.86
C ASP A 131 10.25 -17.48 13.82
N PHE A 132 9.05 -16.93 13.70
CA PHE A 132 8.56 -15.90 14.61
C PHE A 132 7.70 -16.57 15.70
N SER A 133 8.07 -16.41 16.97
CA SER A 133 7.37 -17.03 18.11
C SER A 133 5.88 -16.65 18.25
N PHE A 134 5.42 -15.64 17.52
CA PHE A 134 4.01 -15.22 17.49
C PHE A 134 3.22 -15.83 16.31
N LEU A 135 3.87 -16.63 15.46
CA LEU A 135 3.22 -17.37 14.38
C LEU A 135 3.17 -18.87 14.74
N ASP A 136 2.05 -19.50 14.48
CA ASP A 136 1.78 -20.92 14.75
C ASP A 136 1.80 -21.79 13.47
N TYR A 137 2.40 -21.26 12.39
CA TYR A 137 2.53 -21.92 11.10
C TYR A 137 3.91 -21.66 10.48
N PRO A 138 4.41 -22.62 9.66
CA PRO A 138 5.70 -22.47 8.99
C PRO A 138 5.64 -21.43 7.89
N ILE A 139 6.77 -20.76 7.66
CA ILE A 139 6.97 -19.82 6.58
C ILE A 139 8.06 -20.38 5.66
N ARG A 140 7.81 -20.33 4.35
CA ARG A 140 8.79 -20.67 3.32
C ARG A 140 9.41 -19.41 2.72
N GLU A 141 10.72 -19.47 2.46
CA GLU A 141 11.40 -18.41 1.72
C GLU A 141 11.00 -18.44 0.24
N LEU A 142 10.76 -17.25 -0.33
CA LEU A 142 10.50 -17.06 -1.76
C LEU A 142 11.75 -17.35 -2.59
N THR A 143 11.61 -18.05 -3.71
CA THR A 143 12.67 -18.15 -4.73
C THR A 143 12.79 -16.84 -5.52
N HIS A 144 13.89 -16.68 -6.29
CA HIS A 144 14.06 -15.52 -7.16
C HIS A 144 12.93 -15.41 -8.20
N GLU A 145 12.57 -16.53 -8.80
CA GLU A 145 11.50 -16.61 -9.83
C GLU A 145 10.15 -16.21 -9.26
N GLU A 146 9.83 -16.66 -8.03
CA GLU A 146 8.59 -16.28 -7.34
C GLU A 146 8.57 -14.77 -7.01
N ILE A 147 9.70 -14.19 -6.64
CA ILE A 147 9.82 -12.74 -6.40
C ILE A 147 9.52 -11.96 -7.68
N VAL A 148 10.11 -12.36 -8.80
CA VAL A 148 9.88 -11.73 -10.11
C VAL A 148 8.40 -11.89 -10.53
N GLU A 149 7.80 -13.05 -10.30
CA GLU A 149 6.40 -13.29 -10.61
C GLU A 149 5.46 -12.43 -9.75
N ILE A 150 5.75 -12.27 -8.45
CA ILE A 150 4.96 -11.38 -7.57
C ILE A 150 5.07 -9.91 -8.02
N ILE A 151 6.24 -9.47 -8.47
CA ILE A 151 6.39 -8.13 -9.04
C ILE A 151 5.46 -7.97 -10.26
N ALA A 152 5.44 -8.96 -11.15
CA ALA A 152 4.53 -8.97 -12.30
C ALA A 152 3.05 -9.03 -11.89
N ASP A 153 2.70 -9.68 -10.76
CA ASP A 153 1.35 -9.67 -10.21
C ASP A 153 0.89 -8.28 -9.77
N PHE A 154 1.77 -7.46 -9.19
CA PHE A 154 1.45 -6.05 -8.93
C PHE A 154 1.15 -5.29 -10.22
N GLY A 155 1.87 -5.55 -11.31
CA GLY A 155 1.57 -5.02 -12.64
C GLY A 155 0.21 -5.48 -13.15
N ARG A 156 -0.09 -6.78 -13.06
CA ARG A 156 -1.40 -7.35 -13.47
C ARG A 156 -2.57 -6.77 -12.66
N ALA A 157 -2.38 -6.57 -11.35
CA ALA A 157 -3.39 -5.93 -10.51
C ALA A 157 -3.58 -4.43 -10.87
N THR A 158 -2.51 -3.72 -11.21
CA THR A 158 -2.58 -2.35 -11.73
C THR A 158 -3.36 -2.28 -13.04
N LYS A 159 -3.11 -3.20 -13.97
CA LYS A 159 -3.89 -3.33 -15.21
C LYS A 159 -5.38 -3.56 -14.93
N ARG A 160 -5.72 -4.46 -14.00
CA ARG A 160 -7.12 -4.69 -13.59
C ARG A 160 -7.76 -3.45 -12.98
N ALA A 161 -7.01 -2.66 -12.20
CA ALA A 161 -7.51 -1.39 -11.67
C ALA A 161 -7.88 -0.40 -12.79
N ILE A 162 -7.02 -0.28 -13.82
CA ILE A 162 -7.28 0.55 -15.01
C ILE A 162 -8.55 0.05 -15.73
N GLN A 163 -8.62 -1.25 -16.02
CA GLN A 163 -9.76 -1.88 -16.72
C GLN A 163 -11.07 -1.76 -15.93
N ALA A 164 -11.01 -1.84 -14.62
CA ALA A 164 -12.17 -1.68 -13.72
C ALA A 164 -12.62 -0.22 -13.55
N GLY A 165 -11.85 0.75 -14.07
CA GLY A 165 -12.19 2.16 -14.05
C GLY A 165 -11.85 2.87 -12.73
N PHE A 166 -10.89 2.37 -11.95
CA PHE A 166 -10.28 3.14 -10.87
C PHE A 166 -9.51 4.34 -11.43
N ASP A 167 -9.38 5.39 -10.62
CA ASP A 167 -8.56 6.56 -10.98
C ASP A 167 -7.09 6.37 -10.61
N GLY A 168 -6.75 5.31 -9.88
CA GLY A 168 -5.38 5.02 -9.49
C GLY A 168 -5.21 3.76 -8.66
N VAL A 169 -3.96 3.49 -8.30
CA VAL A 169 -3.56 2.43 -7.36
C VAL A 169 -2.71 3.01 -6.23
N GLU A 170 -2.82 2.40 -5.04
CA GLU A 170 -1.89 2.64 -3.94
C GLU A 170 -1.13 1.35 -3.64
N ILE A 171 0.20 1.40 -3.75
CA ILE A 171 1.10 0.29 -3.44
C ILE A 171 1.27 0.21 -1.93
N HIS A 172 0.89 -0.92 -1.33
CA HIS A 172 0.91 -1.09 0.12
C HIS A 172 2.27 -1.57 0.64
N GLY A 173 3.18 -0.64 0.93
CA GLY A 173 4.51 -0.90 1.50
C GLY A 173 4.59 -0.76 3.02
N ALA A 174 3.47 -0.96 3.75
CA ALA A 174 3.37 -0.72 5.18
C ALA A 174 2.80 -1.93 5.95
N ASN A 175 2.65 -1.78 7.28
CA ASN A 175 1.89 -2.67 8.17
C ASN A 175 2.35 -4.13 8.18
N HIS A 176 3.67 -4.35 8.05
CA HIS A 176 4.33 -5.67 8.08
C HIS A 176 3.93 -6.64 6.96
N TYR A 177 3.38 -6.14 5.82
CA TYR A 177 3.10 -6.94 4.64
C TYR A 177 4.36 -7.10 3.77
N LEU A 178 4.26 -7.85 2.67
CA LEU A 178 5.42 -8.37 1.94
C LEU A 178 6.45 -7.29 1.56
N ILE A 179 6.00 -6.14 1.05
CA ILE A 179 6.91 -5.06 0.65
C ILE A 179 7.70 -4.55 1.85
N GLN A 180 7.05 -4.33 3.00
CA GLN A 180 7.75 -3.97 4.23
C GLN A 180 8.64 -5.10 4.72
N GLN A 181 8.21 -6.37 4.59
CA GLN A 181 9.02 -7.53 4.98
C GLN A 181 10.34 -7.60 4.18
N PHE A 182 10.33 -7.27 2.89
CA PHE A 182 11.56 -7.16 2.10
C PHE A 182 12.46 -6.02 2.55
N PHE A 183 11.87 -4.89 2.95
CA PHE A 183 12.62 -3.72 3.40
C PHE A 183 13.18 -3.89 4.82
N SER A 184 12.53 -4.65 5.68
CA SER A 184 12.89 -4.85 7.09
C SER A 184 14.07 -5.80 7.26
N ALA A 185 15.11 -5.38 7.99
CA ALA A 185 16.21 -6.26 8.38
C ALA A 185 15.80 -7.38 9.35
N LEU A 186 14.67 -7.24 10.06
CA LEU A 186 14.11 -8.29 10.92
C LEU A 186 13.44 -9.42 10.13
N SER A 187 12.97 -9.11 8.92
CA SER A 187 12.17 -10.03 8.12
C SER A 187 12.91 -10.55 6.90
N ASN A 188 13.97 -9.87 6.48
CA ASN A 188 14.74 -10.16 5.29
C ASN A 188 16.21 -10.46 5.64
N HIS A 189 16.53 -11.74 5.75
CA HIS A 189 17.87 -12.26 5.99
C HIS A 189 18.55 -12.81 4.72
N ARG A 190 18.04 -12.44 3.55
CA ARG A 190 18.60 -12.84 2.25
C ARG A 190 20.00 -12.27 2.04
N THR A 191 20.80 -12.98 1.25
CA THR A 191 22.16 -12.58 0.87
C THR A 191 22.32 -12.38 -0.63
N ASP A 192 21.22 -12.51 -1.40
CA ASP A 192 21.15 -12.30 -2.84
C ASP A 192 20.88 -10.81 -3.18
N ASP A 193 20.32 -10.55 -4.38
CA ASP A 193 20.02 -9.19 -4.84
C ASP A 193 18.80 -8.55 -4.17
N TRP A 194 18.05 -9.32 -3.38
CA TRP A 194 16.81 -8.89 -2.71
C TRP A 194 16.99 -8.62 -1.22
N GLY A 195 18.19 -8.78 -0.66
CA GLY A 195 18.43 -8.60 0.78
C GLY A 195 19.88 -8.40 1.18
N GLY A 196 20.12 -8.20 2.49
CA GLY A 196 21.41 -7.87 3.06
C GLY A 196 21.60 -6.37 3.28
N SER A 197 22.22 -5.65 2.34
CA SER A 197 22.39 -4.20 2.47
C SER A 197 21.06 -3.44 2.36
N LEU A 198 21.00 -2.21 2.89
CA LEU A 198 19.83 -1.35 2.75
C LEU A 198 19.43 -1.18 1.26
N GLU A 199 20.41 -0.96 0.38
CA GLU A 199 20.18 -0.81 -1.05
C GLU A 199 19.48 -2.04 -1.65
N LYS A 200 19.91 -3.25 -1.31
CA LYS A 200 19.30 -4.49 -1.77
C LYS A 200 17.91 -4.72 -1.15
N ARG A 201 17.72 -4.33 0.10
CA ARG A 201 16.38 -4.38 0.75
C ARG A 201 15.39 -3.41 0.11
N MET A 202 15.85 -2.32 -0.52
CA MET A 202 15.04 -1.40 -1.31
C MET A 202 14.68 -1.95 -2.70
N ALA A 203 15.37 -2.97 -3.21
CA ALA A 203 15.21 -3.45 -4.58
C ALA A 203 13.77 -3.92 -4.88
N PHE A 204 13.17 -4.72 -4.00
CA PHE A 204 11.81 -5.22 -4.20
C PHE A 204 10.75 -4.09 -4.17
N PRO A 205 10.70 -3.19 -3.17
CA PRO A 205 9.81 -2.03 -3.19
C PRO A 205 9.90 -1.22 -4.49
N LEU A 206 11.12 -0.92 -4.94
CA LEU A 206 11.36 -0.14 -6.16
C LEU A 206 10.96 -0.89 -7.42
N ALA A 207 11.19 -2.20 -7.48
CA ALA A 207 10.77 -3.02 -8.61
C ALA A 207 9.24 -3.05 -8.76
N VAL A 208 8.50 -3.17 -7.65
CA VAL A 208 7.03 -3.09 -7.64
C VAL A 208 6.54 -1.74 -8.13
N VAL A 209 7.13 -0.64 -7.65
CA VAL A 209 6.79 0.73 -8.11
C VAL A 209 7.01 0.87 -9.61
N ARG A 210 8.17 0.44 -10.12
CA ARG A 210 8.52 0.52 -11.55
C ARG A 210 7.59 -0.31 -12.41
N GLU A 211 7.20 -1.50 -11.95
CA GLU A 211 6.27 -2.35 -12.68
C GLU A 211 4.88 -1.73 -12.77
N ALA A 212 4.35 -1.17 -11.68
CA ALA A 212 3.08 -0.45 -11.71
C ALA A 212 3.14 0.75 -12.69
N LYS A 213 4.22 1.54 -12.64
CA LYS A 213 4.43 2.66 -13.59
C LYS A 213 4.50 2.20 -15.04
N ARG A 214 5.23 1.10 -15.30
CA ARG A 214 5.32 0.54 -16.66
C ARG A 214 3.94 0.23 -17.21
N VAL A 215 3.11 -0.45 -16.43
CA VAL A 215 1.74 -0.78 -16.85
C VAL A 215 0.88 0.47 -17.06
N VAL A 216 0.99 1.46 -16.18
CA VAL A 216 0.26 2.73 -16.35
C VAL A 216 0.70 3.48 -17.60
N ALA A 217 2.01 3.51 -17.91
CA ALA A 217 2.52 4.14 -19.11
C ALA A 217 2.06 3.44 -20.40
N GLU A 218 1.84 2.12 -20.36
CA GLU A 218 1.41 1.33 -21.53
C GLU A 218 -0.11 1.34 -21.72
N GLU A 219 -0.89 1.33 -20.65
CA GLU A 219 -2.33 1.04 -20.70
C GLU A 219 -3.21 2.05 -19.94
N GLY A 220 -2.61 2.91 -19.12
CA GLY A 220 -3.35 3.86 -18.28
C GLY A 220 -3.66 5.18 -18.95
N PRO A 221 -4.64 5.94 -18.41
CA PRO A 221 -4.81 7.34 -18.78
C PRO A 221 -3.66 8.19 -18.21
N GLU A 222 -3.33 9.31 -18.85
CA GLU A 222 -2.23 10.21 -18.47
C GLU A 222 -2.29 10.69 -17.01
N ASN A 223 -3.50 10.85 -16.48
CA ASN A 223 -3.74 11.30 -15.12
C ASN A 223 -4.05 10.15 -14.12
N PHE A 224 -3.63 8.93 -14.42
CA PHE A 224 -3.79 7.81 -13.51
C PHE A 224 -2.90 7.99 -12.28
N ILE A 225 -3.48 7.88 -11.10
CA ILE A 225 -2.83 8.20 -9.84
C ILE A 225 -2.05 6.98 -9.33
N ILE A 226 -0.78 7.19 -8.95
CA ILE A 226 0.02 6.16 -8.27
C ILE A 226 0.46 6.68 -6.92
N GLY A 227 0.02 6.02 -5.84
CA GLY A 227 0.45 6.29 -4.48
C GLY A 227 1.31 5.17 -3.89
N TYR A 228 2.10 5.50 -2.88
CA TYR A 228 2.88 4.53 -2.12
C TYR A 228 2.64 4.73 -0.62
N ARG A 229 2.23 3.66 0.08
CA ARG A 229 2.02 3.68 1.54
C ARG A 229 3.19 3.03 2.26
N ILE A 230 3.69 3.70 3.32
CA ILE A 230 4.83 3.25 4.10
C ILE A 230 4.58 3.39 5.60
N SER A 231 5.08 2.44 6.41
CA SER A 231 5.29 2.62 7.84
C SER A 231 6.62 3.35 8.04
N PRO A 232 6.69 4.44 8.81
CA PRO A 232 7.91 5.22 8.95
C PRO A 232 9.10 4.45 9.53
N GLU A 233 8.82 3.52 10.44
CA GLU A 233 9.83 2.66 11.06
C GLU A 233 9.22 1.33 11.52
N GLU A 234 10.08 0.35 11.80
CA GLU A 234 9.75 -0.94 12.40
C GLU A 234 10.68 -1.19 13.58
N ILE A 235 10.18 -0.89 14.80
CA ILE A 235 10.91 -1.00 16.05
C ILE A 235 10.06 -1.80 17.05
N HIS A 236 10.60 -2.88 17.59
CA HIS A 236 9.98 -3.76 18.56
C HIS A 236 10.92 -3.95 19.76
N GLY A 237 10.93 -2.97 20.66
CA GLY A 237 11.92 -2.93 21.75
C GLY A 237 13.33 -2.80 21.19
N ASP A 238 14.20 -3.77 21.50
CA ASP A 238 15.59 -3.79 21.00
C ASP A 238 15.71 -4.33 19.56
N ALA A 239 14.64 -4.92 19.02
CA ALA A 239 14.64 -5.46 17.67
C ALA A 239 14.23 -4.37 16.67
N ILE A 240 15.16 -4.01 15.78
CA ILE A 240 15.00 -2.95 14.80
C ILE A 240 15.00 -3.53 13.40
N GLY A 241 13.87 -3.42 12.69
CA GLY A 241 13.75 -3.76 11.28
C GLY A 241 14.32 -2.67 10.37
N TYR A 242 13.92 -1.44 10.65
CA TYR A 242 14.45 -0.21 10.08
C TYR A 242 13.96 1.00 10.88
N THR A 243 14.68 2.10 10.76
CA THR A 243 14.33 3.40 11.34
C THR A 243 13.84 4.37 10.26
N TYR A 244 13.31 5.51 10.69
CA TYR A 244 12.93 6.59 9.76
C TYR A 244 14.11 7.04 8.87
N LYS A 245 15.36 6.91 9.34
CA LYS A 245 16.57 7.27 8.57
C LYS A 245 16.77 6.37 7.34
N GLU A 246 16.32 5.12 7.40
CA GLU A 246 16.33 4.19 6.28
C GLU A 246 15.09 4.35 5.40
N SER A 247 13.91 4.49 6.00
CA SER A 247 12.67 4.66 5.23
C SER A 247 12.63 5.97 4.45
N THR A 248 13.22 7.05 4.96
CA THR A 248 13.38 8.30 4.20
C THR A 248 14.33 8.12 3.00
N GLN A 249 15.36 7.27 3.09
CA GLN A 249 16.20 6.92 1.95
C GLN A 249 15.40 6.13 0.89
N LEU A 250 14.56 5.17 1.31
CA LEU A 250 13.67 4.48 0.38
C LEU A 250 12.73 5.48 -0.33
N ILE A 251 12.10 6.39 0.43
CA ILE A 251 11.20 7.38 -0.16
C ILE A 251 11.95 8.33 -1.11
N ALA A 252 13.17 8.73 -0.79
CA ALA A 252 13.99 9.52 -1.72
C ALA A 252 14.26 8.81 -3.06
N GLN A 253 14.28 7.47 -3.09
CA GLN A 253 14.33 6.72 -4.36
C GLN A 253 12.96 6.58 -5.02
N VAL A 254 11.90 6.30 -4.23
CA VAL A 254 10.52 6.19 -4.73
C VAL A 254 10.06 7.49 -5.39
N VAL A 255 10.43 8.65 -4.83
CA VAL A 255 10.11 9.97 -5.38
C VAL A 255 10.70 10.19 -6.78
N LYS A 256 11.88 9.63 -7.07
CA LYS A 256 12.48 9.69 -8.42
C LYS A 256 11.65 8.96 -9.48
N GLU A 257 10.78 8.06 -9.04
CA GLU A 257 9.83 7.39 -9.91
C GLU A 257 8.57 8.22 -10.17
N GLU A 258 8.50 9.47 -9.67
CA GLU A 258 7.46 10.45 -9.99
C GLU A 258 6.03 10.02 -9.65
N LEU A 259 5.81 9.45 -8.46
CA LEU A 259 4.48 9.10 -7.96
C LEU A 259 3.66 10.36 -7.60
N ASP A 260 2.36 10.21 -7.42
CA ASP A 260 1.46 11.32 -7.08
C ASP A 260 1.43 11.65 -5.59
N TYR A 261 1.59 10.65 -4.72
CA TYR A 261 1.62 10.88 -3.28
C TYR A 261 2.33 9.76 -2.49
N ILE A 262 2.80 10.15 -1.30
CA ILE A 262 3.28 9.24 -0.26
C ILE A 262 2.28 9.24 0.91
N HIS A 263 1.90 8.05 1.36
CA HIS A 263 0.93 7.86 2.44
C HIS A 263 1.62 7.27 3.67
N LEU A 264 1.71 8.03 4.76
CA LEU A 264 2.29 7.55 6.01
C LEU A 264 1.27 6.77 6.83
N SER A 265 1.60 5.54 7.17
CA SER A 265 0.81 4.70 8.07
C SER A 265 1.27 4.95 9.52
N LEU A 266 0.56 5.80 10.26
CA LEU A 266 0.90 6.22 11.60
C LEU A 266 0.02 5.53 12.65
N TRP A 267 0.65 4.98 13.72
CA TRP A 267 -0.06 4.35 14.85
C TRP A 267 -0.53 5.35 15.88
N ALA A 268 0.29 6.39 16.17
CA ALA A 268 0.09 7.30 17.28
C ALA A 268 -0.42 8.70 16.87
N GLY A 269 -0.81 8.90 15.60
CA GLY A 269 -1.37 10.16 15.10
C GLY A 269 -0.33 11.09 14.46
N TYR A 270 -0.79 12.25 14.00
CA TYR A 270 -0.04 13.16 13.12
C TYR A 270 1.22 13.76 13.74
N SER A 271 1.21 13.96 15.06
CA SER A 271 2.33 14.53 15.82
C SER A 271 3.36 13.47 16.23
N SER A 272 3.12 12.18 15.93
CA SER A 272 4.08 11.15 16.27
C SER A 272 5.38 11.31 15.48
N GLY A 273 6.48 11.04 16.14
CA GLY A 273 7.83 11.12 15.59
C GLY A 273 8.77 10.15 16.30
N PRO A 274 9.99 9.98 15.77
CA PRO A 274 11.00 9.15 16.41
C PRO A 274 11.50 9.78 17.71
N SER A 275 12.12 8.98 18.57
CA SER A 275 12.56 9.42 19.91
C SER A 275 13.83 10.27 19.90
N ASP A 276 14.56 10.33 18.79
CA ASP A 276 15.86 10.99 18.67
C ASP A 276 15.79 12.38 18.00
N THR A 277 14.58 12.92 17.78
CA THR A 277 14.35 14.26 17.24
C THR A 277 12.99 14.80 17.68
N ASP A 278 12.84 16.13 17.70
CA ASP A 278 11.56 16.81 17.98
C ASP A 278 10.64 16.89 16.74
N LYS A 279 11.09 16.42 15.59
CA LYS A 279 10.28 16.44 14.36
C LYS A 279 9.31 15.26 14.31
N SER A 280 8.10 15.52 13.83
CA SER A 280 7.17 14.44 13.50
C SER A 280 7.61 13.68 12.24
N TYR A 281 7.14 12.42 12.07
CA TYR A 281 7.35 11.67 10.81
C TYR A 281 6.87 12.47 9.59
N ALA A 282 5.74 13.16 9.71
CA ALA A 282 5.21 13.99 8.64
C ALA A 282 6.20 15.09 8.22
N GLN A 283 6.86 15.75 9.17
CA GLN A 283 7.86 16.77 8.88
C GLN A 283 9.11 16.16 8.23
N LEU A 284 9.62 15.03 8.76
CA LEU A 284 10.80 14.36 8.23
C LEU A 284 10.58 13.89 6.77
N PHE A 285 9.45 13.29 6.48
CA PHE A 285 9.13 12.84 5.13
C PHE A 285 8.86 14.01 4.18
N LYS A 286 8.22 15.08 4.67
CA LYS A 286 8.04 16.30 3.88
C LYS A 286 9.37 16.91 3.44
N GLU A 287 10.37 16.96 4.32
CA GLU A 287 11.72 17.45 3.99
C GLU A 287 12.32 16.66 2.81
N VAL A 288 12.21 15.33 2.83
CA VAL A 288 12.68 14.48 1.72
C VAL A 288 11.94 14.78 0.42
N LEU A 289 10.62 14.99 0.49
CA LEU A 289 9.81 15.34 -0.67
C LEU A 289 10.22 16.71 -1.24
N ASP A 290 10.40 17.72 -0.39
CA ASP A 290 10.79 19.07 -0.78
C ASP A 290 12.21 19.12 -1.39
N GLU A 291 13.17 18.36 -0.82
CA GLU A 291 14.55 18.27 -1.34
C GLU A 291 14.63 17.57 -2.70
N SER A 292 13.76 16.60 -2.93
CA SER A 292 13.75 15.80 -4.16
C SER A 292 13.11 16.54 -5.33
N THR A 293 12.31 17.55 -5.05
CA THR A 293 11.67 18.43 -6.04
C THR A 293 12.41 19.76 -6.06
N ASN A 294 13.41 19.92 -6.91
CA ASN A 294 14.09 21.22 -7.13
C ASN A 294 13.17 22.32 -7.67
N GLN A 295 11.84 22.17 -7.59
CA GLN A 295 10.84 23.13 -8.10
C GLN A 295 9.75 23.35 -7.03
N ALA A 296 9.58 24.62 -6.65
CA ALA A 296 8.63 25.08 -5.64
C ALA A 296 7.14 24.89 -6.00
N ASP A 297 6.82 24.33 -7.15
CA ASP A 297 5.48 24.19 -7.70
C ASP A 297 4.94 22.76 -7.80
N ASP A 298 5.72 21.73 -7.44
CA ASP A 298 5.26 20.36 -7.53
C ASP A 298 4.48 19.94 -6.27
N CYS A 299 3.18 19.77 -6.42
CA CYS A 299 2.25 19.34 -5.37
C CYS A 299 2.44 17.85 -5.03
N TRP A 300 3.35 17.53 -4.10
CA TRP A 300 3.34 16.23 -3.45
C TRP A 300 2.26 16.17 -2.39
N GLY A 301 1.36 15.20 -2.51
CA GLY A 301 0.41 14.88 -1.46
C GLY A 301 1.08 14.01 -0.38
N CYS A 302 1.33 14.54 0.81
CA CYS A 302 1.58 13.71 1.97
C CYS A 302 0.23 13.39 2.63
N LEU A 303 -0.24 12.16 2.50
CA LEU A 303 -1.46 11.69 3.17
C LEU A 303 -1.09 11.15 4.56
N LEU A 304 -1.72 11.71 5.59
CA LEU A 304 -1.58 11.27 6.96
C LEU A 304 -2.86 10.52 7.37
N ALA A 305 -2.73 9.23 7.63
CA ALA A 305 -3.85 8.43 8.13
C ALA A 305 -3.63 8.06 9.60
N ARG A 306 -4.63 8.32 10.43
CA ARG A 306 -4.74 7.74 11.77
C ARG A 306 -5.50 6.42 11.66
N ARG A 307 -5.00 5.33 12.24
CA ARG A 307 -5.85 4.15 12.50
C ARG A 307 -6.97 4.58 13.44
N GLY A 308 -8.20 4.37 13.05
CA GLY A 308 -9.32 4.46 13.96
C GLY A 308 -9.03 3.52 15.14
N SER A 309 -9.09 4.06 16.37
CA SER A 309 -9.21 3.23 17.56
C SER A 309 -10.41 2.31 17.32
N GLY A 310 -10.18 1.02 17.15
CA GLY A 310 -11.26 0.04 17.12
C GLY A 310 -12.08 0.26 18.37
N CYS A 311 -13.38 0.45 18.20
CA CYS A 311 -14.32 0.34 19.31
C CYS A 311 -14.12 -1.07 19.88
N GLY A 312 -13.76 -1.13 21.18
CA GLY A 312 -13.69 -2.35 21.94
C GLY A 312 -15.06 -3.04 22.05
#